data_044fd9056a8765544e96c609e27f21e1
#
_entry.id   044fd9056a8765544e96c609e27f21e1
#
_cell.length_a   1.000
_cell.length_b   1.000
_cell.length_c   1.000
_cell.angle_alpha   90.00
_cell.angle_beta   90.00
_cell.angle_gamma   90.00
#
_symmetry.space_group_name_H-M   'P 1'
#
loop_
_entity.id
_entity.type
_entity.pdbx_description
1 polymer ?
#
loop_
_entity_poly.entity_id
_entity_poly.type
_entity_poly.pdbx_seq_one_letter_code
_entity_poly.pdbx_strand_id
1 'polypeptide(L)'
;MKSHAILPFALTSVLITTLSVVANEPPITDLAFTPEAKHVVAVSQSGIHVYSWPELDHKRAIRTSALNLHCLAFSPNGSHIAVGGGAPSEDGVVEVFSWPEGEPVTRFDSHKDSVRSVVWQDDVRLLSGSIDRDIKLWHLKKETNAVSTLKGHSRSVDSICLIGNGRTLVSSGADQSLRVWDVEAGSLIRSLNQHTKPVNALRLRPIRDGLPMVASAARDKTIRFWQPTIGRMVRYIRLDSEPLNIAWTNDGDRILATCVDGRLRIIDPIEVTVTQDLPATDGWAYAIAVHPHDHSAAIGGINGQIRRIENLFARETKIETR
;
A
#
# COMPACT_ATOMS: atom_id res chain seq x y z
N MET A 1 -0.25 59.52 11.92
CA MET A 1 -1.21 58.42 11.73
C MET A 1 -0.75 57.65 10.51
N LYS A 2 -0.08 56.48 10.72
CA LYS A 2 0.34 55.57 9.63
C LYS A 2 -0.67 54.40 9.63
N SER A 3 -1.41 54.31 8.53
CA SER A 3 -2.35 53.23 8.26
C SER A 3 -1.59 51.95 8.00
N HIS A 4 -1.79 50.91 8.80
CA HIS A 4 -1.26 49.57 8.55
C HIS A 4 -2.29 48.85 7.69
N ALA A 5 -1.95 48.59 6.45
CA ALA A 5 -2.71 47.69 5.59
C ALA A 5 -2.43 46.25 6.00
N ILE A 6 -3.46 45.54 6.48
CA ILE A 6 -3.44 44.12 6.72
C ILE A 6 -3.62 43.43 5.37
N LEU A 7 -2.58 42.78 4.87
CA LEU A 7 -2.69 41.87 3.72
C LEU A 7 -3.37 40.59 4.15
N PRO A 8 -4.29 40.03 3.35
CA PRO A 8 -4.97 38.78 3.67
C PRO A 8 -3.98 37.62 3.57
N PHE A 9 -3.96 36.80 4.62
CA PHE A 9 -3.31 35.48 4.60
C PHE A 9 -3.94 34.62 3.50
N ALA A 10 -3.16 34.25 2.51
CA ALA A 10 -3.55 33.21 1.57
C ALA A 10 -3.46 31.85 2.30
N LEU A 11 -4.59 31.40 2.84
CA LEU A 11 -4.74 29.99 3.21
C LEU A 11 -4.66 29.18 1.91
N THR A 12 -3.59 28.45 1.72
CA THR A 12 -3.53 27.42 0.69
C THR A 12 -4.47 26.29 1.13
N SER A 13 -5.71 26.35 0.66
CA SER A 13 -6.70 25.31 0.96
C SER A 13 -6.30 24.04 0.24
N VAL A 14 -6.06 22.97 1.00
CA VAL A 14 -6.02 21.61 0.48
C VAL A 14 -7.44 21.27 0.01
N LEU A 15 -7.62 21.11 -1.31
CA LEU A 15 -8.92 20.75 -1.85
C LEU A 15 -9.16 19.24 -1.62
N ILE A 16 -10.13 18.93 -0.79
CA ILE A 16 -10.61 17.56 -0.55
C ILE A 16 -11.89 17.39 -1.34
N THR A 17 -11.84 16.66 -2.45
CA THR A 17 -13.04 16.29 -3.20
C THR A 17 -13.57 14.95 -2.70
N THR A 18 -14.80 14.92 -2.22
CA THR A 18 -15.45 13.71 -1.72
C THR A 18 -16.41 13.16 -2.76
N LEU A 19 -16.28 11.87 -3.08
CA LEU A 19 -17.35 11.10 -3.68
C LEU A 19 -18.28 10.65 -2.54
N SER A 20 -19.52 11.12 -2.49
CA SER A 20 -20.52 10.61 -1.57
C SER A 20 -20.98 9.23 -2.05
N VAL A 21 -20.44 8.18 -1.45
CA VAL A 21 -20.88 6.80 -1.68
C VAL A 21 -22.00 6.45 -0.72
N VAL A 22 -22.96 5.69 -1.21
CA VAL A 22 -24.14 5.22 -0.50
C VAL A 22 -23.74 4.52 0.81
N ALA A 23 -24.40 4.88 1.91
CA ALA A 23 -24.20 4.25 3.22
C ALA A 23 -24.49 2.74 3.11
N ASN A 24 -23.45 1.89 3.27
CA ASN A 24 -23.38 0.42 3.33
C ASN A 24 -22.44 -0.26 2.32
N GLU A 25 -21.63 0.48 1.58
CA GLU A 25 -20.59 -0.12 0.77
C GLU A 25 -19.45 -0.67 1.66
N PRO A 26 -18.89 -1.85 1.34
CA PRO A 26 -17.79 -2.40 2.12
C PRO A 26 -16.53 -1.52 2.03
N PRO A 27 -15.65 -1.58 3.06
CA PRO A 27 -14.43 -0.80 3.07
C PRO A 27 -13.55 -1.05 1.83
N ILE A 28 -12.94 0.02 1.31
CA ILE A 28 -11.89 -0.09 0.31
C ILE A 28 -10.63 -0.61 1.01
N THR A 29 -10.21 -1.81 0.67
CA THR A 29 -9.11 -2.52 1.34
C THR A 29 -7.75 -2.22 0.71
N ASP A 30 -7.72 -1.96 -0.61
CA ASP A 30 -6.51 -1.55 -1.31
C ASP A 30 -6.85 -0.71 -2.55
N LEU A 31 -5.87 0.10 -3.00
CA LEU A 31 -5.95 1.01 -4.14
C LEU A 31 -4.66 0.97 -4.95
N ALA A 32 -4.76 1.07 -6.27
CA ALA A 32 -3.62 1.35 -7.13
C ALA A 32 -4.02 2.23 -8.32
N PHE A 33 -3.11 3.12 -8.73
CA PHE A 33 -3.23 3.78 -10.02
C PHE A 33 -2.94 2.80 -11.15
N THR A 34 -3.64 2.96 -12.24
CA THR A 34 -3.35 2.22 -13.47
C THR A 34 -1.99 2.64 -14.04
N PRO A 35 -1.35 1.81 -14.88
CA PRO A 35 -0.05 2.15 -15.47
C PRO A 35 -0.05 3.48 -16.22
N GLU A 36 -1.18 3.86 -16.83
CA GLU A 36 -1.36 5.11 -17.55
C GLU A 36 -1.69 6.30 -16.63
N ALA A 37 -1.84 6.06 -15.33
CA ALA A 37 -2.22 7.04 -14.30
C ALA A 37 -3.56 7.76 -14.54
N LYS A 38 -4.42 7.24 -15.41
CA LYS A 38 -5.73 7.84 -15.77
C LYS A 38 -6.89 7.32 -14.94
N HIS A 39 -6.68 6.22 -14.21
CA HIS A 39 -7.71 5.58 -13.40
C HIS A 39 -7.11 5.12 -12.07
N VAL A 40 -8.00 4.92 -11.10
CA VAL A 40 -7.71 4.25 -9.83
C VAL A 40 -8.50 2.94 -9.81
N VAL A 41 -7.83 1.85 -9.53
CA VAL A 41 -8.48 0.56 -9.25
C VAL A 41 -8.57 0.38 -7.75
N ALA A 42 -9.77 0.06 -7.28
CA ALA A 42 -10.07 -0.20 -5.88
C ALA A 42 -10.56 -1.63 -5.70
N VAL A 43 -10.15 -2.26 -4.62
CA VAL A 43 -10.67 -3.57 -4.22
C VAL A 43 -11.35 -3.50 -2.87
N SER A 44 -12.40 -4.32 -2.73
CA SER A 44 -13.20 -4.45 -1.51
C SER A 44 -13.90 -5.82 -1.47
N GLN A 45 -14.78 -6.04 -0.52
CA GLN A 45 -15.66 -7.21 -0.53
C GLN A 45 -16.67 -7.20 -1.69
N SER A 46 -16.95 -6.04 -2.29
CA SER A 46 -17.84 -5.95 -3.46
C SER A 46 -17.15 -6.27 -4.78
N GLY A 47 -15.82 -6.47 -4.79
CA GLY A 47 -15.06 -6.83 -5.97
C GLY A 47 -14.00 -5.80 -6.37
N ILE A 48 -13.74 -5.73 -7.68
CA ILE A 48 -12.74 -4.86 -8.30
C ILE A 48 -13.47 -3.74 -9.04
N HIS A 49 -13.21 -2.49 -8.69
CA HIS A 49 -13.86 -1.32 -9.27
C HIS A 49 -12.84 -0.36 -9.87
N VAL A 50 -13.15 0.20 -11.03
CA VAL A 50 -12.29 1.15 -11.75
C VAL A 50 -12.97 2.51 -11.75
N TYR A 51 -12.23 3.53 -11.32
CA TYR A 51 -12.67 4.92 -11.26
C TYR A 51 -11.79 5.81 -12.14
N SER A 52 -12.38 6.84 -12.75
CA SER A 52 -11.56 7.87 -13.44
C SER A 52 -10.70 8.64 -12.45
N TRP A 53 -9.65 9.22 -12.94
CA TRP A 53 -8.86 10.19 -12.22
C TRP A 53 -8.75 11.48 -13.03
N PRO A 54 -8.95 12.66 -12.47
CA PRO A 54 -9.10 12.95 -11.01
C PRO A 54 -10.55 12.95 -10.49
N GLU A 55 -11.59 12.74 -11.32
CA GLU A 55 -13.01 12.95 -10.98
C GLU A 55 -13.56 11.88 -10.04
N LEU A 56 -12.94 10.70 -10.00
CA LEU A 56 -13.39 9.53 -9.24
C LEU A 56 -14.77 8.99 -9.67
N ASP A 57 -15.14 9.21 -10.94
CA ASP A 57 -16.35 8.59 -11.50
C ASP A 57 -16.16 7.09 -11.64
N HIS A 58 -17.12 6.29 -11.17
CA HIS A 58 -17.11 4.86 -11.39
C HIS A 58 -17.26 4.55 -12.90
N LYS A 59 -16.29 3.83 -13.47
CA LYS A 59 -16.27 3.50 -14.90
C LYS A 59 -16.75 2.08 -15.16
N ARG A 60 -16.27 1.11 -14.38
CA ARG A 60 -16.66 -0.30 -14.52
C ARG A 60 -16.26 -1.11 -13.28
N ALA A 61 -16.85 -2.30 -13.17
CA ALA A 61 -16.40 -3.35 -12.27
C ALA A 61 -15.84 -4.53 -13.09
N ILE A 62 -14.81 -5.19 -12.55
CA ILE A 62 -14.28 -6.45 -13.07
C ILE A 62 -14.84 -7.56 -12.19
N ARG A 63 -15.44 -8.56 -12.80
CA ARG A 63 -16.01 -9.71 -12.09
C ARG A 63 -14.87 -10.58 -11.53
N THR A 64 -14.99 -10.94 -10.27
CA THR A 64 -14.08 -11.85 -9.57
C THR A 64 -14.87 -12.98 -8.94
N SER A 65 -14.26 -14.14 -8.80
CA SER A 65 -14.81 -15.25 -8.02
C SER A 65 -14.24 -15.29 -6.59
N ALA A 66 -13.19 -14.52 -6.33
CA ALA A 66 -12.58 -14.41 -5.00
C ALA A 66 -13.47 -13.58 -4.06
N LEU A 67 -13.66 -14.06 -2.86
CA LEU A 67 -14.34 -13.35 -1.79
C LEU A 67 -13.37 -12.45 -1.03
N ASN A 68 -13.88 -11.37 -0.42
CA ASN A 68 -13.12 -10.52 0.51
C ASN A 68 -11.75 -10.12 -0.04
N LEU A 69 -11.70 -9.39 -1.13
CA LEU A 69 -10.44 -8.90 -1.68
C LEU A 69 -9.72 -7.97 -0.69
N HIS A 70 -8.41 -8.16 -0.52
CA HIS A 70 -7.59 -7.43 0.43
C HIS A 70 -6.44 -6.65 -0.20
N CYS A 71 -5.99 -7.07 -1.38
CA CYS A 71 -4.82 -6.47 -2.02
C CYS A 71 -4.93 -6.55 -3.55
N LEU A 72 -4.19 -5.66 -4.21
CA LEU A 72 -4.03 -5.67 -5.66
C LEU A 72 -2.62 -5.21 -6.06
N ALA A 73 -2.15 -5.66 -7.22
CA ALA A 73 -0.91 -5.19 -7.82
C ALA A 73 -0.95 -5.31 -9.34
N PHE A 74 -0.45 -4.28 -10.04
CA PHE A 74 -0.19 -4.35 -11.49
C PHE A 74 1.14 -5.04 -11.76
N SER A 75 1.22 -5.79 -12.88
CA SER A 75 2.49 -6.32 -13.40
C SER A 75 3.43 -5.18 -13.83
N PRO A 76 4.75 -5.38 -13.84
CA PRO A 76 5.71 -4.33 -14.21
C PRO A 76 5.45 -3.73 -15.60
N ASN A 77 5.04 -4.55 -16.58
CA ASN A 77 4.68 -4.08 -17.92
C ASN A 77 3.26 -3.50 -18.03
N GLY A 78 2.48 -3.53 -16.94
CA GLY A 78 1.11 -3.02 -16.89
C GLY A 78 0.07 -3.87 -17.63
N SER A 79 0.41 -5.05 -18.15
CA SER A 79 -0.52 -5.88 -18.94
C SER A 79 -1.45 -6.77 -18.09
N HIS A 80 -1.17 -6.88 -16.80
CA HIS A 80 -1.96 -7.71 -15.88
C HIS A 80 -2.20 -7.00 -14.55
N ILE A 81 -3.30 -7.36 -13.91
CA ILE A 81 -3.59 -7.01 -12.52
C ILE A 81 -3.80 -8.30 -11.72
N ALA A 82 -3.12 -8.45 -10.60
CA ALA A 82 -3.34 -9.52 -9.63
C ALA A 82 -4.12 -8.98 -8.44
N VAL A 83 -5.08 -9.74 -7.95
CA VAL A 83 -5.84 -9.46 -6.73
C VAL A 83 -5.76 -10.65 -5.79
N GLY A 84 -5.75 -10.38 -4.48
CA GLY A 84 -5.70 -11.39 -3.45
C GLY A 84 -6.84 -11.26 -2.46
N GLY A 85 -7.40 -12.39 -2.05
CA GLY A 85 -8.52 -12.47 -1.11
C GLY A 85 -8.77 -13.89 -0.61
N GLY A 86 -10.00 -14.20 -0.29
CA GLY A 86 -10.45 -15.52 0.12
C GLY A 86 -11.39 -15.49 1.32
N ALA A 87 -11.96 -16.66 1.64
CA ALA A 87 -12.79 -16.84 2.82
C ALA A 87 -11.91 -17.15 4.04
N PRO A 88 -12.08 -16.41 5.16
CA PRO A 88 -11.28 -16.62 6.35
C PRO A 88 -11.34 -18.07 6.85
N SER A 89 -10.16 -18.67 7.10
CA SER A 89 -9.98 -20.06 7.57
C SER A 89 -10.49 -21.16 6.62
N GLU A 90 -10.82 -20.82 5.40
CA GLU A 90 -11.30 -21.76 4.38
C GLU A 90 -10.35 -21.81 3.18
N ASP A 91 -10.15 -20.67 2.52
CA ASP A 91 -9.30 -20.56 1.34
C ASP A 91 -8.58 -19.22 1.25
N GLY A 92 -7.53 -19.20 0.44
CA GLY A 92 -6.85 -17.97 0.03
C GLY A 92 -6.53 -18.03 -1.45
N VAL A 93 -6.98 -17.02 -2.15
CA VAL A 93 -7.01 -16.98 -3.61
C VAL A 93 -6.22 -15.81 -4.15
N VAL A 94 -5.48 -16.04 -5.22
CA VAL A 94 -4.94 -14.98 -6.08
C VAL A 94 -5.55 -15.15 -7.47
N GLU A 95 -6.21 -14.13 -7.97
CA GLU A 95 -6.72 -14.08 -9.34
C GLU A 95 -5.91 -13.05 -10.14
N VAL A 96 -5.65 -13.38 -11.40
CA VAL A 96 -4.96 -12.50 -12.34
C VAL A 96 -5.88 -12.24 -13.54
N PHE A 97 -5.98 -10.96 -13.90
CA PHE A 97 -6.77 -10.49 -15.05
C PHE A 97 -5.86 -9.76 -16.03
N SER A 98 -6.22 -9.79 -17.31
CA SER A 98 -5.59 -8.92 -18.31
C SER A 98 -5.96 -7.46 -18.04
N TRP A 99 -5.08 -6.56 -18.42
CA TRP A 99 -5.33 -5.13 -18.36
C TRP A 99 -5.01 -4.48 -19.72
N PRO A 100 -5.88 -3.60 -20.26
CA PRO A 100 -7.07 -2.99 -19.60
C PRO A 100 -8.37 -3.79 -19.72
N GLU A 101 -8.43 -4.95 -20.41
CA GLU A 101 -9.68 -5.67 -20.74
C GLU A 101 -10.42 -6.15 -19.48
N GLY A 102 -9.69 -6.64 -18.47
CA GLY A 102 -10.26 -7.21 -17.25
C GLY A 102 -10.74 -8.65 -17.42
N GLU A 103 -10.20 -9.35 -18.42
CA GLU A 103 -10.51 -10.76 -18.67
C GLU A 103 -9.69 -11.66 -17.73
N PRO A 104 -10.27 -12.75 -17.19
CA PRO A 104 -9.57 -13.66 -16.32
C PRO A 104 -8.45 -14.40 -17.06
N VAL A 105 -7.23 -14.39 -16.49
CA VAL A 105 -6.05 -15.08 -17.04
C VAL A 105 -5.78 -16.36 -16.29
N THR A 106 -5.72 -16.31 -14.95
CA THR A 106 -5.46 -17.48 -14.11
C THR A 106 -5.94 -17.24 -12.67
N ARG A 107 -6.14 -18.36 -11.95
CA ARG A 107 -6.50 -18.40 -10.53
C ARG A 107 -5.59 -19.37 -9.81
N PHE A 108 -5.07 -18.94 -8.67
CA PHE A 108 -4.27 -19.75 -7.74
C PHE A 108 -5.03 -19.82 -6.40
N ASP A 109 -5.29 -21.02 -5.89
CA ASP A 109 -6.16 -21.28 -4.74
C ASP A 109 -5.54 -22.22 -3.69
N SER A 110 -4.21 -22.35 -3.66
CA SER A 110 -3.56 -23.27 -2.73
C SER A 110 -3.18 -22.67 -1.37
N HIS A 111 -3.47 -21.39 -1.10
CA HIS A 111 -3.44 -20.87 0.26
C HIS A 111 -4.61 -21.41 1.08
N LYS A 112 -4.37 -21.61 2.39
CA LYS A 112 -5.35 -22.18 3.34
C LYS A 112 -6.13 -21.11 4.12
N ASP A 113 -5.86 -19.86 3.85
CA ASP A 113 -6.52 -18.71 4.46
C ASP A 113 -6.29 -17.48 3.59
N SER A 114 -7.06 -16.43 3.80
CA SER A 114 -7.11 -15.22 2.97
C SER A 114 -5.73 -14.65 2.63
N VAL A 115 -5.54 -14.27 1.37
CA VAL A 115 -4.35 -13.57 0.88
C VAL A 115 -4.43 -12.10 1.24
N ARG A 116 -3.39 -11.58 1.90
CA ARG A 116 -3.32 -10.20 2.42
C ARG A 116 -2.45 -9.28 1.60
N SER A 117 -1.53 -9.82 0.81
CA SER A 117 -0.60 -9.02 0.01
C SER A 117 -0.15 -9.79 -1.22
N VAL A 118 -0.02 -9.10 -2.35
CA VAL A 118 0.53 -9.63 -3.61
C VAL A 118 1.60 -8.68 -4.15
N VAL A 119 2.64 -9.22 -4.79
CA VAL A 119 3.66 -8.43 -5.47
C VAL A 119 4.18 -9.20 -6.68
N TRP A 120 4.38 -8.50 -7.79
CA TRP A 120 4.98 -9.08 -8.98
C TRP A 120 6.51 -9.08 -8.89
N GLN A 121 7.12 -10.23 -9.20
CA GLN A 121 8.57 -10.36 -9.34
C GLN A 121 9.02 -9.92 -10.73
N ASP A 122 8.24 -10.29 -11.73
CA ASP A 122 8.34 -9.91 -13.15
C ASP A 122 6.96 -10.06 -13.81
N ASP A 123 6.90 -10.01 -15.14
CA ASP A 123 5.62 -10.04 -15.88
C ASP A 123 4.92 -11.41 -15.88
N VAL A 124 5.55 -12.45 -15.36
CA VAL A 124 5.01 -13.81 -15.33
C VAL A 124 5.07 -14.49 -13.96
N ARG A 125 5.81 -13.93 -13.00
CA ARG A 125 5.96 -14.44 -11.64
C ARG A 125 5.48 -13.43 -10.62
N LEU A 126 4.72 -13.91 -9.63
CA LEU A 126 4.24 -13.09 -8.52
C LEU A 126 4.34 -13.86 -7.20
N LEU A 127 4.35 -13.13 -6.10
CA LEU A 127 4.33 -13.68 -4.74
C LEU A 127 3.09 -13.18 -4.02
N SER A 128 2.60 -14.04 -3.12
CA SER A 128 1.49 -13.69 -2.21
C SER A 128 1.84 -14.03 -0.78
N GLY A 129 1.40 -13.19 0.16
CA GLY A 129 1.45 -13.43 1.60
C GLY A 129 0.05 -13.62 2.17
N SER A 130 -0.13 -14.59 3.06
CA SER A 130 -1.45 -15.01 3.54
C SER A 130 -1.53 -15.11 5.07
N ILE A 131 -2.76 -15.11 5.56
CA ILE A 131 -3.09 -15.41 6.96
C ILE A 131 -2.65 -16.82 7.34
N ASP A 132 -2.52 -17.76 6.39
CA ASP A 132 -2.00 -19.12 6.61
C ASP A 132 -0.50 -19.15 7.00
N ARG A 133 0.17 -17.99 7.12
CA ARG A 133 1.56 -17.78 7.54
C ARG A 133 2.60 -18.05 6.46
N ASP A 134 2.19 -18.49 5.29
CA ASP A 134 3.06 -18.84 4.18
C ASP A 134 3.13 -17.67 3.16
N ILE A 135 4.27 -17.60 2.48
CA ILE A 135 4.44 -16.79 1.27
C ILE A 135 4.61 -17.77 0.11
N LYS A 136 3.85 -17.60 -0.95
CA LYS A 136 3.90 -18.49 -2.12
C LYS A 136 4.34 -17.75 -3.36
N LEU A 137 5.20 -18.40 -4.15
CA LEU A 137 5.63 -17.95 -5.48
C LEU A 137 4.79 -18.66 -6.55
N TRP A 138 4.25 -17.91 -7.48
CA TRP A 138 3.40 -18.37 -8.58
C TRP A 138 4.03 -18.03 -9.92
N HIS A 139 3.62 -18.77 -10.95
CA HIS A 139 4.04 -18.53 -12.33
C HIS A 139 2.85 -18.68 -13.27
N LEU A 140 2.51 -17.63 -14.04
CA LEU A 140 1.31 -17.58 -14.89
C LEU A 140 1.20 -18.71 -15.93
N LYS A 141 2.35 -19.21 -16.42
CA LYS A 141 2.40 -20.22 -17.46
C LYS A 141 2.60 -21.65 -16.94
N LYS A 142 2.58 -21.83 -15.62
CA LYS A 142 2.69 -23.14 -14.97
C LYS A 142 1.36 -23.53 -14.36
N GLU A 143 1.31 -24.75 -13.80
CA GLU A 143 0.14 -25.23 -13.05
C GLU A 143 -0.28 -24.27 -11.93
N THR A 144 -1.53 -24.38 -11.49
CA THR A 144 -2.11 -23.55 -10.42
C THR A 144 -1.46 -23.76 -9.05
N ASN A 145 -0.55 -24.73 -8.93
CA ASN A 145 0.24 -24.98 -7.73
C ASN A 145 1.39 -23.97 -7.57
N ALA A 146 1.70 -23.63 -6.34
CA ALA A 146 2.84 -22.75 -6.04
C ALA A 146 4.17 -23.38 -6.52
N VAL A 147 4.99 -22.56 -7.18
CA VAL A 147 6.36 -22.95 -7.61
C VAL A 147 7.25 -23.20 -6.38
N SER A 148 7.12 -22.35 -5.36
CA SER A 148 7.77 -22.51 -4.07
C SER A 148 6.95 -21.88 -2.95
N THR A 149 7.29 -22.28 -1.70
CA THR A 149 6.65 -21.74 -0.49
C THR A 149 7.71 -21.36 0.52
N LEU A 150 7.71 -20.08 0.94
CA LEU A 150 8.58 -19.58 1.98
C LEU A 150 7.86 -19.70 3.33
N LYS A 151 8.40 -20.53 4.22
CA LYS A 151 7.84 -20.81 5.54
C LYS A 151 8.71 -20.22 6.64
N GLY A 152 8.07 -19.62 7.65
CA GLY A 152 8.82 -19.12 8.80
C GLY A 152 8.05 -18.15 9.69
N HIS A 153 7.11 -17.36 9.16
CA HIS A 153 6.23 -16.55 10.00
C HIS A 153 5.42 -17.42 10.96
N SER A 154 5.31 -17.01 12.22
CA SER A 154 4.53 -17.74 13.23
C SER A 154 3.05 -17.32 13.27
N ARG A 155 2.71 -16.21 12.59
CA ARG A 155 1.35 -15.70 12.40
C ARG A 155 1.20 -15.18 10.96
N SER A 156 0.05 -14.57 10.66
CA SER A 156 -0.25 -14.05 9.31
C SER A 156 0.88 -13.23 8.72
N VAL A 157 1.03 -13.34 7.39
CA VAL A 157 1.84 -12.44 6.56
C VAL A 157 0.91 -11.37 6.01
N ASP A 158 1.05 -10.15 6.51
CA ASP A 158 0.10 -9.06 6.20
C ASP A 158 0.60 -8.15 5.08
N SER A 159 1.92 -8.06 4.86
CA SER A 159 2.48 -7.26 3.77
C SER A 159 3.82 -7.83 3.27
N ILE A 160 4.05 -7.75 1.97
CA ILE A 160 5.29 -8.14 1.31
C ILE A 160 5.75 -7.07 0.32
N CYS A 161 7.05 -6.92 0.15
CA CYS A 161 7.63 -6.10 -0.91
C CYS A 161 8.95 -6.69 -1.42
N LEU A 162 9.23 -6.52 -2.71
CA LEU A 162 10.47 -6.94 -3.34
C LEU A 162 11.49 -5.81 -3.36
N ILE A 163 12.78 -6.16 -3.28
CA ILE A 163 13.91 -5.24 -3.34
C ILE A 163 14.73 -5.50 -4.61
N GLY A 164 15.11 -4.42 -5.26
CA GLY A 164 16.05 -4.45 -6.38
C GLY A 164 15.52 -5.27 -7.56
N ASN A 165 16.26 -6.30 -7.94
CA ASN A 165 15.97 -7.16 -9.10
C ASN A 165 14.92 -8.27 -8.82
N GLY A 166 14.14 -8.16 -7.76
CA GLY A 166 13.14 -9.17 -7.40
C GLY A 166 13.70 -10.43 -6.73
N ARG A 167 14.99 -10.49 -6.43
CA ARG A 167 15.61 -11.64 -5.74
C ARG A 167 15.39 -11.61 -4.22
N THR A 168 15.37 -10.43 -3.64
CA THR A 168 15.19 -10.26 -2.19
C THR A 168 13.76 -9.82 -1.89
N LEU A 169 13.07 -10.58 -1.05
CA LEU A 169 11.75 -10.25 -0.53
C LEU A 169 11.86 -9.80 0.92
N VAL A 170 11.07 -8.79 1.30
CA VAL A 170 10.79 -8.46 2.70
C VAL A 170 9.33 -8.73 2.97
N SER A 171 9.05 -9.44 4.05
CA SER A 171 7.70 -9.70 4.53
C SER A 171 7.50 -9.19 5.95
N SER A 172 6.27 -8.91 6.34
CA SER A 172 5.89 -8.56 7.70
C SER A 172 4.53 -9.13 8.05
N GLY A 173 4.22 -9.19 9.35
CA GLY A 173 2.94 -9.72 9.74
C GLY A 173 2.61 -9.59 11.22
N ALA A 174 1.60 -10.36 11.63
CA ALA A 174 1.05 -10.33 12.98
C ALA A 174 2.00 -10.91 14.04
N ASP A 175 3.09 -11.58 13.65
CA ASP A 175 4.15 -12.02 14.54
C ASP A 175 5.14 -10.90 14.93
N GLN A 176 4.86 -9.64 14.53
CA GLN A 176 5.61 -8.44 14.89
C GLN A 176 7.01 -8.37 14.25
N SER A 177 7.33 -9.31 13.36
CA SER A 177 8.63 -9.39 12.70
C SER A 177 8.57 -8.90 11.25
N LEU A 178 9.71 -8.36 10.78
CA LEU A 178 10.03 -8.32 9.36
C LEU A 178 11.00 -9.46 9.07
N ARG A 179 10.81 -10.11 7.92
CA ARG A 179 11.69 -11.18 7.45
C ARG A 179 12.23 -10.87 6.07
N VAL A 180 13.51 -11.16 5.88
CA VAL A 180 14.21 -10.95 4.61
C VAL A 180 14.54 -12.31 4.03
N TRP A 181 14.15 -12.55 2.78
CA TRP A 181 14.25 -13.84 2.10
C TRP A 181 15.04 -13.74 0.81
N ASP A 182 15.78 -14.79 0.49
CA ASP A 182 16.24 -15.07 -0.89
C ASP A 182 15.12 -15.86 -1.58
N VAL A 183 14.48 -15.25 -2.58
CA VAL A 183 13.33 -15.83 -3.29
C VAL A 183 13.74 -17.05 -4.11
N GLU A 184 14.93 -17.00 -4.75
CA GLU A 184 15.42 -18.10 -5.58
C GLU A 184 15.87 -19.30 -4.76
N ALA A 185 16.58 -19.04 -3.65
CA ALA A 185 17.01 -20.09 -2.73
C ALA A 185 15.86 -20.61 -1.85
N GLY A 186 14.71 -19.91 -1.80
CA GLY A 186 13.58 -20.26 -0.95
C GLY A 186 13.91 -20.20 0.55
N SER A 187 14.88 -19.37 0.96
CA SER A 187 15.44 -19.39 2.31
C SER A 187 15.37 -18.04 3.01
N LEU A 188 15.24 -18.10 4.34
CA LEU A 188 15.27 -16.94 5.21
C LEU A 188 16.71 -16.43 5.36
N ILE A 189 16.96 -15.18 4.99
CA ILE A 189 18.25 -14.53 5.20
C ILE A 189 18.36 -14.01 6.64
N ARG A 190 17.32 -13.32 7.14
CA ARG A 190 17.29 -12.76 8.49
C ARG A 190 15.90 -12.36 8.97
N SER A 191 15.77 -12.15 10.29
CA SER A 191 14.58 -11.57 10.93
C SER A 191 14.92 -10.26 11.62
N LEU A 192 13.98 -9.29 11.58
CA LEU A 192 14.09 -7.97 12.19
C LEU A 192 12.92 -7.82 13.17
N ASN A 193 13.19 -7.88 14.48
CA ASN A 193 12.17 -8.08 15.54
C ASN A 193 12.06 -6.87 16.47
N GLN A 194 11.99 -5.65 15.94
CA GLN A 194 11.94 -4.45 16.78
C GLN A 194 10.54 -3.86 16.96
N HIS A 195 9.56 -4.23 16.12
CA HIS A 195 8.17 -3.87 16.39
C HIS A 195 7.62 -4.63 17.60
N THR A 196 6.75 -3.97 18.36
CA THR A 196 6.16 -4.54 19.59
C THR A 196 4.69 -4.94 19.41
N LYS A 197 4.13 -4.72 18.23
CA LYS A 197 2.79 -5.12 17.82
C LYS A 197 2.79 -5.49 16.32
N PRO A 198 1.70 -6.12 15.81
CA PRO A 198 1.54 -6.47 14.40
C PRO A 198 1.92 -5.36 13.42
N VAL A 199 2.56 -5.73 12.32
CA VAL A 199 3.00 -4.82 11.26
C VAL A 199 1.98 -4.88 10.13
N ASN A 200 1.28 -3.76 9.89
CA ASN A 200 0.17 -3.68 8.94
C ASN A 200 0.64 -3.53 7.48
N ALA A 201 1.70 -2.77 7.24
CA ALA A 201 2.14 -2.44 5.88
C ALA A 201 3.65 -2.31 5.75
N LEU A 202 4.16 -2.69 4.56
CA LEU A 202 5.53 -2.50 4.09
C LEU A 202 5.51 -1.77 2.75
N ARG A 203 6.46 -0.83 2.55
CA ARG A 203 6.68 -0.21 1.24
C ARG A 203 8.17 0.04 1.01
N LEU A 204 8.64 -0.40 -0.16
CA LEU A 204 9.98 -0.07 -0.64
C LEU A 204 10.03 1.40 -1.03
N ARG A 205 11.04 2.12 -0.57
CA ARG A 205 11.32 3.48 -1.03
C ARG A 205 11.68 3.46 -2.52
N PRO A 206 11.12 4.33 -3.36
CA PRO A 206 11.55 4.48 -4.74
C PRO A 206 13.07 4.64 -4.85
N ILE A 207 13.63 4.18 -5.97
CA ILE A 207 15.08 4.04 -6.18
C ILE A 207 15.79 5.37 -5.94
N ARG A 208 16.79 5.31 -5.04
CA ARG A 208 17.77 6.36 -4.76
C ARG A 208 19.14 5.72 -4.62
N ASP A 209 20.16 6.54 -4.71
CA ASP A 209 21.52 6.08 -4.45
C ASP A 209 21.65 5.47 -3.05
N GLY A 210 22.45 4.42 -2.94
CA GLY A 210 22.72 3.73 -1.69
C GLY A 210 21.94 2.43 -1.49
N LEU A 211 21.86 2.00 -0.22
CA LEU A 211 21.18 0.76 0.14
C LEU A 211 19.66 0.90 0.07
N PRO A 212 18.95 -0.12 -0.44
CA PRO A 212 17.50 -0.14 -0.45
C PRO A 212 16.91 0.13 0.93
N MET A 213 15.88 0.98 0.99
CA MET A 213 15.18 1.31 2.22
C MET A 213 13.74 0.84 2.15
N VAL A 214 13.27 0.17 3.20
CA VAL A 214 11.87 -0.22 3.38
C VAL A 214 11.30 0.51 4.57
N ALA A 215 10.09 1.03 4.45
CA ALA A 215 9.30 1.52 5.57
C ALA A 215 8.28 0.47 6.01
N SER A 216 8.09 0.34 7.32
CA SER A 216 7.05 -0.48 7.93
C SER A 216 6.14 0.35 8.81
N ALA A 217 4.83 0.09 8.78
CA ALA A 217 3.83 0.69 9.64
C ALA A 217 3.20 -0.38 10.54
N ALA A 218 3.10 -0.12 11.85
CA ALA A 218 2.64 -1.13 12.79
C ALA A 218 1.64 -0.58 13.82
N ARG A 219 0.91 -1.52 14.44
CA ARG A 219 -0.06 -1.22 15.52
C ARG A 219 0.59 -0.67 16.80
N ASP A 220 1.92 -0.70 16.90
CA ASP A 220 2.67 -0.01 17.96
C ASP A 220 2.73 1.52 17.77
N LYS A 221 1.98 2.03 16.76
CA LYS A 221 1.90 3.43 16.35
C LYS A 221 3.23 3.97 15.83
N THR A 222 4.13 3.11 15.34
CA THR A 222 5.38 3.54 14.76
C THR A 222 5.46 3.24 13.27
N ILE A 223 6.15 4.14 12.55
CA ILE A 223 6.68 3.87 11.23
C ILE A 223 8.19 3.75 11.40
N ARG A 224 8.77 2.63 10.93
CA ARG A 224 10.19 2.34 11.03
C ARG A 224 10.82 2.24 9.65
N PHE A 225 12.06 2.73 9.54
CA PHE A 225 12.83 2.75 8.30
C PHE A 225 14.00 1.79 8.42
N TRP A 226 14.12 0.89 7.44
CA TRP A 226 15.05 -0.23 7.47
C TRP A 226 15.93 -0.26 6.23
N GLN A 227 17.18 -0.71 6.41
CA GLN A 227 18.06 -1.19 5.35
C GLN A 227 18.12 -2.72 5.45
N PRO A 228 17.18 -3.45 4.85
CA PRO A 228 16.98 -4.87 5.12
C PRO A 228 18.15 -5.73 4.60
N THR A 229 18.86 -5.29 3.57
CA THR A 229 20.05 -6.00 3.03
C THR A 229 21.16 -6.16 4.06
N ILE A 230 21.34 -5.21 4.97
CA ILE A 230 22.32 -5.27 6.06
C ILE A 230 21.69 -5.51 7.43
N GLY A 231 20.34 -5.59 7.51
CA GLY A 231 19.60 -5.88 8.74
C GLY A 231 19.53 -4.71 9.73
N ARG A 232 19.63 -3.47 9.24
CA ARG A 232 19.70 -2.29 10.09
C ARG A 232 18.37 -1.53 10.12
N MET A 233 17.84 -1.25 11.33
CA MET A 233 16.84 -0.18 11.51
C MET A 233 17.59 1.16 11.55
N VAL A 234 17.22 2.07 10.66
CA VAL A 234 17.90 3.37 10.53
C VAL A 234 17.31 4.37 11.51
N ARG A 235 15.97 4.47 11.56
CA ARG A 235 15.22 5.42 12.39
C ARG A 235 13.75 5.02 12.48
N TYR A 236 12.99 5.70 13.32
CA TYR A 236 11.54 5.53 13.41
C TYR A 236 10.87 6.81 13.85
N ILE A 237 9.58 6.93 13.57
CA ILE A 237 8.69 7.95 14.09
C ILE A 237 7.53 7.29 14.84
N ARG A 238 7.11 7.89 15.96
CA ARG A 238 5.89 7.51 16.67
C ARG A 238 4.78 8.49 16.29
N LEU A 239 3.62 7.95 15.94
CA LEU A 239 2.41 8.70 15.64
C LEU A 239 1.44 8.66 16.84
N ASP A 240 0.49 9.59 16.87
CA ASP A 240 -0.56 9.61 17.90
C ASP A 240 -1.61 8.52 17.64
N SER A 241 -1.77 8.11 16.39
CA SER A 241 -2.75 7.11 15.92
C SER A 241 -2.05 5.92 15.25
N GLU A 242 -2.75 4.78 15.18
CA GLU A 242 -2.25 3.57 14.51
C GLU A 242 -2.26 3.76 13.00
N PRO A 243 -1.09 3.62 12.30
CA PRO A 243 -1.07 3.62 10.84
C PRO A 243 -1.58 2.27 10.29
N LEU A 244 -2.51 2.33 9.35
CA LEU A 244 -3.07 1.17 8.66
C LEU A 244 -2.32 0.86 7.38
N ASN A 245 -1.98 1.89 6.61
CA ASN A 245 -1.23 1.75 5.37
C ASN A 245 -0.26 2.92 5.19
N ILE A 246 0.73 2.73 4.32
CA ILE A 246 1.73 3.75 3.99
C ILE A 246 2.02 3.74 2.49
N ALA A 247 2.41 4.88 1.95
CA ALA A 247 2.91 5.01 0.58
C ALA A 247 4.05 6.03 0.54
N TRP A 248 5.07 5.76 -0.27
CA TRP A 248 6.11 6.73 -0.57
C TRP A 248 5.65 7.66 -1.69
N THR A 249 6.12 8.89 -1.64
CA THR A 249 6.11 9.75 -2.82
C THR A 249 7.05 9.21 -3.90
N ASN A 250 6.79 9.53 -5.15
CA ASN A 250 7.55 8.97 -6.28
C ASN A 250 9.04 9.34 -6.23
N ASP A 251 9.35 10.52 -5.70
CA ASP A 251 10.72 10.96 -5.44
C ASP A 251 11.34 10.30 -4.19
N GLY A 252 10.53 9.60 -3.38
CA GLY A 252 10.94 8.98 -2.12
C GLY A 252 11.32 9.99 -1.03
N ASP A 253 10.93 11.26 -1.14
CA ASP A 253 11.26 12.30 -0.16
C ASP A 253 10.30 12.36 1.01
N ARG A 254 9.07 11.87 0.83
CA ARG A 254 8.06 11.82 1.87
C ARG A 254 7.43 10.43 1.94
N ILE A 255 6.92 10.11 3.13
CA ILE A 255 6.05 8.96 3.32
C ILE A 255 4.70 9.43 3.85
N LEU A 256 3.65 8.90 3.27
CA LEU A 256 2.28 9.15 3.61
C LEU A 256 1.76 7.99 4.46
N ALA A 257 1.02 8.28 5.52
CA ALA A 257 0.43 7.27 6.39
C ALA A 257 -1.06 7.53 6.61
N THR A 258 -1.88 6.56 6.24
CA THR A 258 -3.31 6.54 6.57
C THR A 258 -3.53 5.82 7.88
N CYS A 259 -4.40 6.35 8.74
CA CYS A 259 -4.52 5.91 10.12
C CYS A 259 -5.96 5.56 10.52
N VAL A 260 -6.11 4.89 11.68
CA VAL A 260 -7.43 4.51 12.24
C VAL A 260 -8.29 5.70 12.65
N ASP A 261 -7.71 6.87 12.83
CA ASP A 261 -8.44 8.12 13.13
C ASP A 261 -8.97 8.83 11.86
N GLY A 262 -8.84 8.19 10.69
CA GLY A 262 -9.29 8.75 9.42
C GLY A 262 -8.41 9.86 8.87
N ARG A 263 -7.20 10.03 9.40
CA ARG A 263 -6.28 11.09 9.00
C ARG A 263 -5.16 10.56 8.13
N LEU A 264 -4.68 11.43 7.25
CA LEU A 264 -3.46 11.26 6.46
C LEU A 264 -2.35 12.09 7.10
N ARG A 265 -1.23 11.43 7.41
CA ARG A 265 -0.01 12.10 7.88
C ARG A 265 1.07 12.04 6.82
N ILE A 266 1.64 13.19 6.49
CA ILE A 266 2.79 13.32 5.60
C ILE A 266 4.03 13.50 6.46
N ILE A 267 5.02 12.67 6.25
CA ILE A 267 6.17 12.52 7.15
C ILE A 267 7.44 12.75 6.36
N ASP A 268 8.34 13.54 6.92
CA ASP A 268 9.73 13.64 6.49
C ASP A 268 10.52 12.46 7.07
N PRO A 269 11.03 11.53 6.25
CA PRO A 269 11.75 10.36 6.74
C PRO A 269 13.18 10.68 7.19
N ILE A 270 13.71 11.87 6.87
CA ILE A 270 15.06 12.32 7.26
C ILE A 270 14.98 13.00 8.62
N GLU A 271 14.11 13.98 8.77
CA GLU A 271 13.93 14.73 10.02
C GLU A 271 13.07 13.96 11.04
N VAL A 272 12.38 12.89 10.60
CA VAL A 272 11.49 12.05 11.42
C VAL A 272 10.37 12.86 12.05
N THR A 273 9.77 13.74 11.27
CA THR A 273 8.70 14.65 11.70
C THR A 273 7.44 14.50 10.82
N VAL A 274 6.28 14.70 11.43
CA VAL A 274 5.02 14.88 10.70
C VAL A 274 4.99 16.30 10.16
N THR A 275 5.04 16.45 8.86
CA THR A 275 5.01 17.77 8.19
C THR A 275 3.61 18.27 7.93
N GLN A 276 2.64 17.34 7.73
CA GLN A 276 1.23 17.67 7.57
C GLN A 276 0.36 16.57 8.20
N ASP A 277 -0.79 16.96 8.75
CA ASP A 277 -1.79 16.08 9.32
C ASP A 277 -3.17 16.52 8.83
N LEU A 278 -3.76 15.76 7.91
CA LEU A 278 -4.93 16.14 7.12
C LEU A 278 -6.09 15.18 7.39
N PRO A 279 -7.35 15.65 7.47
CA PRO A 279 -8.51 14.76 7.43
C PRO A 279 -8.56 14.05 6.07
N ALA A 280 -8.77 12.74 6.07
CA ALA A 280 -8.76 11.94 4.85
C ALA A 280 -10.07 11.17 4.64
N THR A 281 -10.61 10.52 5.65
CA THR A 281 -11.87 9.74 5.57
C THR A 281 -12.71 9.94 6.81
N ASP A 282 -14.02 9.61 6.72
CA ASP A 282 -14.91 9.60 7.88
C ASP A 282 -14.78 8.23 8.58
N GLY A 283 -13.80 8.08 9.46
CA GLY A 283 -13.40 6.83 10.09
C GLY A 283 -12.13 6.25 9.47
N TRP A 284 -11.89 4.96 9.61
CA TRP A 284 -10.62 4.33 9.27
C TRP A 284 -10.23 4.52 7.79
N ALA A 285 -9.01 4.97 7.55
CA ALA A 285 -8.41 5.09 6.23
C ALA A 285 -7.52 3.85 5.95
N TYR A 286 -8.05 2.89 5.18
CA TYR A 286 -7.40 1.60 4.98
C TYR A 286 -6.37 1.58 3.87
N ALA A 287 -6.65 2.29 2.78
CA ALA A 287 -5.87 2.19 1.55
C ALA A 287 -5.31 3.55 1.13
N ILE A 288 -4.17 3.52 0.46
CA ILE A 288 -3.54 4.71 -0.11
C ILE A 288 -2.77 4.36 -1.37
N ALA A 289 -2.95 5.19 -2.40
CA ALA A 289 -2.12 5.18 -3.60
C ALA A 289 -1.70 6.61 -3.93
N VAL A 290 -0.41 6.82 -4.21
CA VAL A 290 0.14 8.10 -4.65
C VAL A 290 0.13 8.14 -6.17
N HIS A 291 -0.37 9.24 -6.74
CA HIS A 291 -0.38 9.42 -8.19
C HIS A 291 1.05 9.51 -8.75
N PRO A 292 1.38 8.79 -9.85
CA PRO A 292 2.77 8.69 -10.30
C PRO A 292 3.37 9.99 -10.87
N HIS A 293 2.55 10.95 -11.29
CA HIS A 293 3.03 12.13 -12.02
C HIS A 293 2.63 13.48 -11.39
N ASP A 294 1.55 13.53 -10.62
CA ASP A 294 1.15 14.72 -9.88
C ASP A 294 1.36 14.53 -8.37
N HIS A 295 1.23 15.58 -7.61
CA HIS A 295 1.41 15.56 -6.17
C HIS A 295 0.07 15.31 -5.46
N SER A 296 -0.64 14.26 -5.87
CA SER A 296 -1.93 13.87 -5.30
C SER A 296 -1.95 12.41 -4.87
N ALA A 297 -2.95 12.03 -4.08
CA ALA A 297 -3.16 10.66 -3.65
C ALA A 297 -4.64 10.31 -3.62
N ALA A 298 -4.94 9.03 -3.88
CA ALA A 298 -6.23 8.42 -3.62
C ALA A 298 -6.18 7.71 -2.26
N ILE A 299 -7.22 7.90 -1.44
CA ILE A 299 -7.35 7.27 -0.12
C ILE A 299 -8.67 6.52 -0.07
N GLY A 300 -8.61 5.25 0.33
CA GLY A 300 -9.76 4.39 0.55
C GLY A 300 -10.10 4.26 2.04
N GLY A 301 -11.37 4.41 2.37
CA GLY A 301 -11.87 4.36 3.74
C GLY A 301 -12.99 3.35 3.95
N ILE A 302 -13.62 3.44 5.11
CA ILE A 302 -14.84 2.70 5.42
C ILE A 302 -15.98 3.15 4.50
N ASN A 303 -17.03 2.34 4.40
CA ASN A 303 -18.24 2.63 3.60
C ASN A 303 -17.95 2.91 2.11
N GLY A 304 -16.94 2.24 1.53
CA GLY A 304 -16.60 2.40 0.12
C GLY A 304 -16.05 3.77 -0.27
N GLN A 305 -15.71 4.63 0.69
CA GLN A 305 -15.22 5.98 0.42
C GLN A 305 -13.89 5.93 -0.33
N ILE A 306 -13.80 6.69 -1.43
CA ILE A 306 -12.54 7.02 -2.09
C ILE A 306 -12.45 8.55 -2.12
N ARG A 307 -11.32 9.09 -1.64
CA ARG A 307 -11.06 10.53 -1.61
C ARG A 307 -9.76 10.87 -2.30
N ARG A 308 -9.77 11.97 -3.03
CA ARG A 308 -8.58 12.57 -3.62
C ARG A 308 -8.02 13.62 -2.66
N ILE A 309 -6.71 13.55 -2.40
CA ILE A 309 -5.97 14.60 -1.69
C ILE A 309 -5.01 15.23 -2.68
N GLU A 310 -5.11 16.54 -2.83
CA GLU A 310 -4.26 17.34 -3.73
C GLU A 310 -3.16 18.07 -2.95
N ASN A 311 -2.16 18.56 -3.70
CA ASN A 311 -1.12 19.46 -3.18
C ASN A 311 -0.39 18.91 -1.94
N LEU A 312 -0.05 17.61 -1.96
CA LEU A 312 0.67 16.92 -0.88
C LEU A 312 1.97 17.64 -0.44
N PHE A 313 2.46 18.61 -1.22
CA PHE A 313 3.74 19.30 -1.01
C PHE A 313 3.66 20.82 -1.14
N ALA A 314 2.49 21.41 -0.91
CA ALA A 314 2.41 22.87 -0.77
C ALA A 314 3.43 23.30 0.30
N ARG A 315 4.55 23.86 -0.13
CA ARG A 315 5.56 24.39 0.78
C ARG A 315 4.88 25.46 1.63
N GLU A 316 4.92 25.31 2.95
CA GLU A 316 4.82 26.49 3.80
C GLU A 316 5.91 27.45 3.32
N THR A 317 5.51 28.56 2.73
CA THR A 317 6.43 29.66 2.39
C THR A 317 6.99 30.13 3.72
N LYS A 318 8.22 29.73 4.06
CA LYS A 318 8.97 30.38 5.13
C LYS A 318 9.09 31.85 4.70
N ILE A 319 8.35 32.71 5.36
CA ILE A 319 8.56 34.14 5.27
C ILE A 319 9.90 34.39 5.97
N GLU A 320 10.97 34.57 5.19
CA GLU A 320 12.18 35.17 5.71
C GLU A 320 11.85 36.62 6.09
N THR A 321 11.66 36.86 7.37
CA THR A 321 11.70 38.19 7.93
C THR A 321 13.14 38.69 7.87
N ARG A 322 13.41 39.61 6.95
CA ARG A 322 14.58 40.48 6.99
C ARG A 322 14.38 41.60 7.99
#